data_f0ad3e7f9e38c4ca9213476b51edecc7
#
_entry.id   f0ad3e7f9e38c4ca9213476b51edecc7
#
_cell.length_a   1.000
_cell.length_b   1.000
_cell.length_c   1.000
_cell.angle_alpha   90.00
_cell.angle_beta   90.00
_cell.angle_gamma   90.00
#
_symmetry.space_group_name_H-M   'P 1'
#
loop_
_entity.id
_entity.type
_entity.pdbx_description
1 polymer ?
#
loop_
_entity_poly.entity_id
_entity_poly.type
_entity_poly.pdbx_seq_one_letter_code
_entity_poly.pdbx_strand_id
1 'polypeptide(L)'
;MRSFFALVVLSLSLLLISCTKSITPTDKISVFVSIVPEKFFVEKIGKDLVSISVLVPPGSSPHSYEPRPSQMAGLSRAKIFFTIGVEFENAWIPRIRDNASNLKIVPIDSGIKKNAMTEHNHDDSKTTSGHEEGLDPHIWLSPELVKLQAMKIMTTLSSVDPSHKETYQTNYQQFISEIDSLQVKIKGVFANCPHPTPFMVFHPAWGYFAQEFDLQEIPIEIEGKEPSPREMVSILSIAKEKNIKTIFIQPQFSSRTAQQIAHEIGAQTAVANDLAEDWDENLIHIAQMIGNCK
;
A
#
# COMPACT_ATOMS: atom_id res chain seq x y z
N MET A 1 59.39 -18.02 62.81
CA MET A 1 59.14 -19.37 62.31
C MET A 1 57.74 -19.53 61.87
N ARG A 2 57.52 -20.04 60.66
CA ARG A 2 56.29 -20.34 59.95
C ARG A 2 55.62 -19.13 59.24
N SER A 3 56.13 -18.94 58.06
CA SER A 3 55.49 -18.15 56.99
C SER A 3 54.18 -18.78 56.50
N PHE A 4 53.12 -18.02 56.45
CA PHE A 4 51.92 -18.41 55.72
C PHE A 4 51.91 -17.68 54.38
N PHE A 5 52.11 -18.41 53.29
CA PHE A 5 51.90 -17.98 51.93
C PHE A 5 50.35 -18.01 51.63
N ALA A 6 49.74 -16.89 51.50
CA ALA A 6 48.38 -16.82 51.00
C ALA A 6 48.43 -16.61 49.48
N LEU A 7 48.05 -17.65 48.76
CA LEU A 7 47.86 -17.66 47.32
C LEU A 7 46.57 -16.86 47.01
N VAL A 8 46.71 -15.68 46.48
CA VAL A 8 45.55 -14.93 45.90
C VAL A 8 45.40 -15.40 44.47
N VAL A 9 44.38 -16.24 44.21
CA VAL A 9 43.95 -16.63 42.88
C VAL A 9 43.09 -15.49 42.36
N LEU A 10 43.67 -14.65 41.48
CA LEU A 10 42.95 -13.60 40.74
C LEU A 10 42.22 -14.27 39.59
N SER A 11 40.93 -14.57 39.78
CA SER A 11 40.03 -15.03 38.71
C SER A 11 39.70 -13.84 37.78
N LEU A 12 40.37 -13.80 36.63
CA LEU A 12 40.13 -12.85 35.55
C LEU A 12 38.85 -13.29 34.82
N SER A 13 37.70 -12.80 35.29
CA SER A 13 36.44 -12.95 34.58
C SER A 13 36.47 -12.07 33.31
N LEU A 14 36.70 -12.67 32.15
CA LEU A 14 36.47 -12.02 30.86
C LEU A 14 34.99 -11.73 30.70
N LEU A 15 34.58 -10.53 31.05
CA LEU A 15 33.30 -9.95 30.61
C LEU A 15 33.37 -9.72 29.09
N LEU A 16 32.82 -10.64 28.32
CA LEU A 16 32.50 -10.43 26.92
C LEU A 16 31.39 -9.39 26.88
N ILE A 17 31.77 -8.10 26.87
CA ILE A 17 30.87 -7.01 26.56
C ILE A 17 30.57 -7.15 25.06
N SER A 18 29.46 -7.82 24.74
CA SER A 18 28.85 -7.78 23.40
C SER A 18 28.39 -6.34 23.18
N CYS A 19 29.22 -5.54 22.52
CA CYS A 19 28.84 -4.24 22.02
C CYS A 19 27.78 -4.45 20.92
N THR A 20 26.52 -4.55 21.30
CA THR A 20 25.44 -4.24 20.38
C THR A 20 25.56 -2.74 20.07
N LYS A 21 26.14 -2.42 18.90
CA LYS A 21 26.23 -1.07 18.38
C LYS A 21 24.79 -0.57 18.21
N SER A 22 24.29 0.20 19.17
CA SER A 22 23.00 0.87 19.02
C SER A 22 23.16 1.85 17.87
N ILE A 23 22.40 1.63 16.80
CA ILE A 23 22.34 2.54 15.64
C ILE A 23 21.78 3.86 16.16
N THR A 24 22.61 4.90 16.13
CA THR A 24 22.16 6.26 16.49
C THR A 24 21.16 6.74 15.43
N PRO A 25 20.23 7.67 15.76
CA PRO A 25 19.28 8.21 14.79
C PRO A 25 19.92 8.85 13.54
N THR A 26 21.21 9.22 13.62
CA THR A 26 22.01 9.73 12.51
C THR A 26 22.49 8.65 11.54
N ASP A 27 22.46 7.37 11.93
CA ASP A 27 22.94 6.26 11.10
C ASP A 27 21.84 5.63 10.24
N LYS A 28 20.56 5.99 10.48
CA LYS A 28 19.44 5.47 9.71
C LYS A 28 19.34 6.12 8.32
N ILE A 29 19.05 5.31 7.29
CA ILE A 29 18.77 5.83 5.95
C ILE A 29 17.44 6.59 5.98
N SER A 30 17.48 7.89 5.65
CA SER A 30 16.26 8.70 5.52
C SER A 30 15.55 8.38 4.21
N VAL A 31 14.32 7.85 4.33
CA VAL A 31 13.48 7.40 3.22
C VAL A 31 12.18 8.19 3.23
N PHE A 32 11.75 8.65 2.07
CA PHE A 32 10.39 9.10 1.82
C PHE A 32 9.62 8.08 1.01
N VAL A 33 8.32 8.00 1.23
CA VAL A 33 7.37 7.22 0.45
C VAL A 33 6.17 8.10 0.10
N SER A 34 5.48 7.80 -0.98
CA SER A 34 4.31 8.57 -1.41
C SER A 34 3.11 8.34 -0.52
N ILE A 35 2.79 7.09 -0.21
CA ILE A 35 1.58 6.69 0.52
C ILE A 35 1.88 5.78 1.72
N VAL A 36 0.91 5.67 2.62
CA VAL A 36 1.05 4.91 3.87
C VAL A 36 1.39 3.43 3.66
N PRO A 37 0.77 2.66 2.74
CA PRO A 37 1.12 1.26 2.51
C PRO A 37 2.60 1.03 2.14
N GLU A 38 3.23 1.94 1.39
CA GLU A 38 4.66 1.83 1.07
C GLU A 38 5.55 1.88 2.33
N LYS A 39 5.13 2.65 3.35
CA LYS A 39 5.84 2.69 4.64
C LYS A 39 5.92 1.29 5.24
N PHE A 40 4.80 0.55 5.26
CA PHE A 40 4.77 -0.83 5.73
C PHE A 40 5.77 -1.73 4.98
N PHE A 41 5.83 -1.63 3.65
CA PHE A 41 6.74 -2.44 2.84
C PHE A 41 8.21 -2.10 3.12
N VAL A 42 8.53 -0.81 3.23
CA VAL A 42 9.89 -0.35 3.55
C VAL A 42 10.28 -0.75 4.97
N GLU A 43 9.37 -0.70 5.94
CA GLU A 43 9.59 -1.15 7.33
C GLU A 43 9.86 -2.65 7.42
N LYS A 44 9.11 -3.48 6.66
CA LYS A 44 9.34 -4.94 6.61
C LYS A 44 10.76 -5.28 6.16
N ILE A 45 11.34 -4.51 5.23
CA ILE A 45 12.66 -4.78 4.64
C ILE A 45 13.77 -4.03 5.39
N GLY A 46 13.56 -2.76 5.68
CA GLY A 46 14.57 -1.87 6.26
C GLY A 46 14.68 -1.95 7.77
N LYS A 47 13.58 -2.28 8.47
CA LYS A 47 13.48 -2.33 9.95
C LYS A 47 14.17 -1.11 10.59
N ASP A 48 15.03 -1.34 11.57
CA ASP A 48 15.73 -0.29 12.33
C ASP A 48 16.81 0.48 11.54
N LEU A 49 17.13 0.04 10.32
CA LEU A 49 18.14 0.67 9.46
C LEU A 49 17.59 1.86 8.66
N VAL A 50 16.29 2.10 8.67
CA VAL A 50 15.62 3.16 7.94
C VAL A 50 14.84 4.10 8.86
N SER A 51 14.68 5.35 8.42
CA SER A 51 13.76 6.33 9.01
C SER A 51 12.82 6.81 7.91
N ILE A 52 11.53 6.52 8.04
CA ILE A 52 10.57 6.67 6.95
C ILE A 52 9.63 7.85 7.21
N SER A 53 9.41 8.65 6.17
CA SER A 53 8.43 9.73 6.14
C SER A 53 7.46 9.51 4.99
N VAL A 54 6.17 9.72 5.25
CA VAL A 54 5.09 9.59 4.25
C VAL A 54 4.69 10.97 3.74
N LEU A 55 4.50 11.13 2.42
CA LEU A 55 4.03 12.39 1.85
C LEU A 55 2.53 12.55 2.06
N VAL A 56 1.73 11.61 1.58
CA VAL A 56 0.27 11.66 1.70
C VAL A 56 -0.15 11.13 3.08
N PRO A 57 -0.58 12.01 4.01
CA PRO A 57 -0.95 11.57 5.35
C PRO A 57 -2.28 10.81 5.34
N PRO A 58 -2.59 10.02 6.39
CA PRO A 58 -3.88 9.35 6.52
C PRO A 58 -5.07 10.29 6.31
N GLY A 59 -6.09 9.83 5.58
CA GLY A 59 -7.30 10.59 5.28
C GLY A 59 -7.17 11.59 4.12
N SER A 60 -6.00 11.73 3.52
CA SER A 60 -5.79 12.54 2.30
C SER A 60 -5.80 11.64 1.06
N SER A 61 -6.31 12.18 -0.05
CA SER A 61 -6.31 11.47 -1.34
C SER A 61 -5.00 11.67 -2.10
N PRO A 62 -4.33 10.60 -2.54
CA PRO A 62 -3.12 10.71 -3.37
C PRO A 62 -3.39 11.24 -4.79
N HIS A 63 -4.65 11.27 -5.23
CA HIS A 63 -5.01 11.80 -6.56
C HIS A 63 -4.80 13.32 -6.65
N SER A 64 -5.05 14.06 -5.55
CA SER A 64 -5.03 15.53 -5.54
C SER A 64 -4.11 16.12 -4.47
N TYR A 65 -3.18 15.34 -3.92
CA TYR A 65 -2.33 15.78 -2.82
C TYR A 65 -1.31 16.84 -3.26
N GLU A 66 -1.12 17.85 -2.41
CA GLU A 66 -0.06 18.85 -2.56
C GLU A 66 0.89 18.80 -1.37
N PRO A 67 2.19 18.46 -1.58
CA PRO A 67 3.17 18.43 -0.51
C PRO A 67 3.39 19.79 0.15
N ARG A 68 3.44 19.80 1.49
CA ARG A 68 3.68 21.01 2.27
C ARG A 68 5.14 21.45 2.14
N PRO A 69 5.46 22.75 2.33
CA PRO A 69 6.84 23.23 2.29
C PRO A 69 7.79 22.49 3.24
N SER A 70 7.32 22.08 4.42
CA SER A 70 8.11 21.29 5.37
C SER A 70 8.45 19.89 4.85
N GLN A 71 7.56 19.26 4.07
CA GLN A 71 7.80 17.97 3.43
C GLN A 71 8.82 18.11 2.29
N MET A 72 8.71 19.16 1.48
CA MET A 72 9.70 19.49 0.44
C MET A 72 11.10 19.71 1.05
N ALA A 73 11.19 20.43 2.16
CA ALA A 73 12.43 20.58 2.91
C ALA A 73 12.93 19.27 3.53
N GLY A 74 12.05 18.32 3.87
CA GLY A 74 12.38 16.97 4.30
C GLY A 74 12.99 16.15 3.15
N LEU A 75 12.34 16.14 1.99
CA LEU A 75 12.79 15.47 0.78
C LEU A 75 14.19 15.91 0.34
N SER A 76 14.53 17.20 0.44
CA SER A 76 15.86 17.70 0.08
C SER A 76 17.00 17.15 0.94
N ARG A 77 16.68 16.62 2.13
CA ARG A 77 17.63 15.99 3.06
C ARG A 77 17.55 14.46 3.07
N ALA A 78 16.55 13.89 2.39
CA ALA A 78 16.37 12.46 2.33
C ALA A 78 17.37 11.79 1.37
N LYS A 79 17.59 10.49 1.57
CA LYS A 79 18.47 9.69 0.72
C LYS A 79 17.70 9.01 -0.43
N ILE A 80 16.48 8.54 -0.13
CA ILE A 80 15.64 7.79 -1.07
C ILE A 80 14.22 8.34 -1.01
N PHE A 81 13.58 8.44 -2.16
CA PHE A 81 12.15 8.61 -2.29
C PHE A 81 11.61 7.48 -3.18
N PHE A 82 10.84 6.57 -2.58
CA PHE A 82 10.09 5.57 -3.33
C PHE A 82 8.78 6.19 -3.81
N THR A 83 8.48 5.99 -5.08
CA THR A 83 7.26 6.44 -5.77
C THR A 83 6.50 5.25 -6.32
N ILE A 84 5.19 5.35 -6.43
CA ILE A 84 4.31 4.23 -6.79
C ILE A 84 3.44 4.53 -8.03
N GLY A 85 3.56 5.73 -8.57
CA GLY A 85 2.87 6.15 -9.79
C GLY A 85 1.45 6.66 -9.54
N VAL A 86 1.20 7.28 -8.37
CA VAL A 86 -0.04 8.02 -8.05
C VAL A 86 0.00 9.42 -8.66
N GLU A 87 -1.15 10.02 -8.92
CA GLU A 87 -1.29 11.20 -9.79
C GLU A 87 -0.51 12.42 -9.30
N PHE A 88 -0.49 12.69 -7.98
CA PHE A 88 0.25 13.86 -7.47
C PHE A 88 1.74 13.81 -7.83
N GLU A 89 2.32 12.63 -7.96
CA GLU A 89 3.73 12.45 -8.30
C GLU A 89 4.08 13.08 -9.65
N ASN A 90 3.19 12.97 -10.64
CA ASN A 90 3.39 13.54 -11.97
C ASN A 90 3.63 15.06 -11.93
N ALA A 91 2.89 15.76 -11.08
CA ALA A 91 3.02 17.21 -10.91
C ALA A 91 4.23 17.61 -10.06
N TRP A 92 4.62 16.76 -9.09
CA TRP A 92 5.60 17.15 -8.06
C TRP A 92 7.00 16.57 -8.26
N ILE A 93 7.17 15.41 -8.90
CA ILE A 93 8.50 14.81 -9.15
C ILE A 93 9.46 15.78 -9.86
N PRO A 94 9.08 16.54 -10.91
CA PRO A 94 9.99 17.50 -11.53
C PRO A 94 10.50 18.53 -10.50
N ARG A 95 9.58 19.12 -9.72
CA ARG A 95 9.93 20.12 -8.68
C ARG A 95 10.79 19.53 -7.56
N ILE A 96 10.51 18.29 -7.15
CA ILE A 96 11.31 17.57 -6.15
C ILE A 96 12.73 17.36 -6.68
N ARG A 97 12.88 16.94 -7.93
CA ARG A 97 14.16 16.69 -8.59
C ARG A 97 15.03 17.95 -8.68
N ASP A 98 14.40 19.10 -9.00
CA ASP A 98 15.07 20.39 -9.09
C ASP A 98 15.59 20.89 -7.73
N ASN A 99 14.91 20.53 -6.63
CA ASN A 99 15.23 21.00 -5.27
C ASN A 99 16.02 19.99 -4.43
N ALA A 100 16.19 18.75 -4.89
CA ALA A 100 16.79 17.64 -4.14
C ALA A 100 17.74 16.82 -5.01
N SER A 101 18.84 17.42 -5.48
CA SER A 101 19.79 16.80 -6.44
C SER A 101 20.43 15.50 -5.93
N ASN A 102 20.55 15.30 -4.62
CA ASN A 102 21.12 14.09 -4.00
C ASN A 102 20.07 13.04 -3.65
N LEU A 103 18.79 13.30 -3.88
CA LEU A 103 17.71 12.38 -3.60
C LEU A 103 17.61 11.32 -4.70
N LYS A 104 17.68 10.05 -4.31
CA LYS A 104 17.43 8.94 -5.23
C LYS A 104 15.93 8.68 -5.34
N ILE A 105 15.30 9.11 -6.42
CA ILE A 105 13.88 8.84 -6.70
C ILE A 105 13.79 7.48 -7.42
N VAL A 106 12.99 6.58 -6.85
CA VAL A 106 12.88 5.17 -7.30
C VAL A 106 11.42 4.79 -7.49
N PRO A 107 10.96 4.63 -8.75
CA PRO A 107 9.61 4.15 -9.03
C PRO A 107 9.53 2.64 -8.76
N ILE A 108 8.83 2.25 -7.68
CA ILE A 108 8.65 0.84 -7.32
C ILE A 108 7.59 0.14 -8.16
N ASP A 109 6.77 0.87 -8.89
CA ASP A 109 5.83 0.40 -9.90
C ASP A 109 6.50 0.06 -11.25
N SER A 110 7.75 0.44 -11.43
CA SER A 110 8.49 0.21 -12.69
C SER A 110 8.56 -1.27 -13.05
N GLY A 111 8.10 -1.60 -14.26
CA GLY A 111 8.02 -2.98 -14.77
C GLY A 111 6.74 -3.71 -14.43
N ILE A 112 5.82 -3.11 -13.68
CA ILE A 112 4.46 -3.61 -13.47
C ILE A 112 3.58 -3.11 -14.62
N LYS A 113 2.91 -4.03 -15.32
CA LYS A 113 1.92 -3.67 -16.33
C LYS A 113 0.64 -3.21 -15.62
N LYS A 114 0.36 -1.92 -15.68
CA LYS A 114 -0.86 -1.35 -15.12
C LYS A 114 -2.07 -1.60 -16.02
N ASN A 115 -3.22 -1.87 -15.40
CA ASN A 115 -4.52 -1.98 -16.07
C ASN A 115 -5.07 -0.56 -16.34
N ALA A 116 -6.06 -0.44 -17.24
CA ALA A 116 -6.92 0.73 -17.29
C ALA A 116 -7.79 0.76 -16.01
N MET A 117 -8.19 1.97 -15.57
CA MET A 117 -9.17 2.11 -14.47
C MET A 117 -10.46 1.40 -14.84
N THR A 118 -11.08 0.74 -13.86
CA THR A 118 -12.38 0.06 -14.07
C THR A 118 -13.46 1.10 -14.30
N GLU A 119 -14.01 1.14 -15.51
CA GLU A 119 -15.16 1.95 -15.88
C GLU A 119 -16.41 1.09 -16.04
N HIS A 120 -17.60 1.69 -15.84
CA HIS A 120 -18.85 1.05 -16.22
C HIS A 120 -18.95 1.01 -17.73
N ASN A 121 -18.76 -0.15 -18.37
CA ASN A 121 -19.07 -0.35 -19.78
C ASN A 121 -20.58 -0.21 -19.98
N HIS A 122 -21.04 0.99 -20.37
CA HIS A 122 -22.33 1.17 -20.99
C HIS A 122 -22.19 0.80 -22.46
N ASP A 123 -22.89 -0.25 -22.85
CA ASP A 123 -23.05 -0.70 -24.23
C ASP A 123 -23.38 0.47 -25.18
N ASP A 124 -22.75 0.46 -26.38
CA ASP A 124 -23.11 1.27 -27.53
C ASP A 124 -22.92 2.80 -27.47
N SER A 125 -21.65 3.26 -27.43
CA SER A 125 -21.24 4.28 -28.40
C SER A 125 -19.71 4.43 -28.41
N LYS A 126 -19.08 4.12 -29.53
CA LYS A 126 -17.72 4.52 -29.88
C LYS A 126 -17.62 6.03 -29.90
N THR A 127 -17.33 6.66 -28.79
CA THR A 127 -16.79 8.02 -28.77
C THR A 127 -15.27 7.89 -28.58
N THR A 128 -14.57 7.94 -29.71
CA THR A 128 -13.15 8.24 -29.82
C THR A 128 -12.92 9.68 -29.37
N SER A 129 -13.00 9.93 -28.09
CA SER A 129 -12.38 11.09 -27.47
C SER A 129 -11.04 10.60 -26.91
N GLY A 130 -9.93 11.05 -27.54
CA GLY A 130 -8.57 10.68 -27.17
C GLY A 130 -8.14 11.30 -25.82
N HIS A 131 -8.81 10.95 -24.75
CA HIS A 131 -8.30 11.06 -23.40
C HIS A 131 -7.52 9.78 -23.15
N GLU A 132 -6.25 9.89 -22.83
CA GLU A 132 -5.46 8.77 -22.29
C GLU A 132 -6.23 8.30 -21.05
N GLU A 133 -6.89 7.15 -21.14
CA GLU A 133 -7.51 6.49 -19.99
C GLU A 133 -6.44 6.36 -18.92
N GLY A 134 -6.68 6.93 -17.74
CA GLY A 134 -5.73 6.87 -16.63
C GLY A 134 -5.44 5.42 -16.27
N LEU A 135 -4.17 5.07 -16.15
CA LEU A 135 -3.78 3.74 -15.68
C LEU A 135 -4.07 3.62 -14.19
N ASP A 136 -4.63 2.49 -13.78
CA ASP A 136 -4.92 2.19 -12.38
C ASP A 136 -3.62 2.15 -11.54
N PRO A 137 -3.43 3.06 -10.58
CA PRO A 137 -2.23 3.11 -9.75
C PRO A 137 -2.26 2.14 -8.57
N HIS A 138 -3.41 1.52 -8.21
CA HIS A 138 -3.68 0.85 -6.94
C HIS A 138 -3.00 -0.54 -6.81
N ILE A 139 -1.78 -0.68 -7.36
CA ILE A 139 -1.00 -1.92 -7.39
C ILE A 139 -0.63 -2.46 -6.00
N TRP A 140 -0.64 -1.62 -4.97
CA TRP A 140 -0.34 -2.02 -3.59
C TRP A 140 -1.44 -2.86 -2.93
N LEU A 141 -2.62 -2.96 -3.54
CA LEU A 141 -3.73 -3.79 -3.05
C LEU A 141 -3.65 -5.24 -3.55
N SER A 142 -2.74 -5.56 -4.48
CA SER A 142 -2.44 -6.94 -4.87
C SER A 142 -1.20 -7.46 -4.15
N PRO A 143 -1.32 -8.45 -3.25
CA PRO A 143 -0.19 -9.14 -2.64
C PRO A 143 0.86 -9.61 -3.65
N GLU A 144 0.46 -10.13 -4.81
CA GLU A 144 1.40 -10.55 -5.86
C GLU A 144 2.22 -9.39 -6.42
N LEU A 145 1.59 -8.23 -6.67
CA LEU A 145 2.30 -7.05 -7.16
C LEU A 145 3.18 -6.42 -6.09
N VAL A 146 2.83 -6.56 -4.81
CA VAL A 146 3.66 -6.09 -3.69
C VAL A 146 4.98 -6.85 -3.61
N LYS A 147 5.05 -8.12 -4.01
CA LYS A 147 6.32 -8.86 -4.09
C LYS A 147 7.32 -8.19 -5.04
N LEU A 148 6.84 -7.65 -6.18
CA LEU A 148 7.67 -6.93 -7.15
C LEU A 148 8.15 -5.58 -6.59
N GLN A 149 7.26 -4.84 -5.91
CA GLN A 149 7.57 -3.59 -5.22
C GLN A 149 8.62 -3.83 -4.13
N ALA A 150 8.43 -4.85 -3.30
CA ALA A 150 9.36 -5.27 -2.24
C ALA A 150 10.75 -5.60 -2.79
N MET A 151 10.84 -6.26 -3.95
CA MET A 151 12.12 -6.54 -4.61
C MET A 151 12.86 -5.24 -4.99
N LYS A 152 12.15 -4.23 -5.50
CA LYS A 152 12.71 -2.92 -5.83
C LYS A 152 13.24 -2.20 -4.59
N ILE A 153 12.46 -2.23 -3.49
CA ILE A 153 12.85 -1.66 -2.20
C ILE A 153 14.13 -2.33 -1.69
N MET A 154 14.15 -3.66 -1.62
CA MET A 154 15.32 -4.45 -1.17
C MET A 154 16.57 -4.15 -2.00
N THR A 155 16.43 -4.15 -3.32
CA THR A 155 17.56 -3.88 -4.24
C THR A 155 18.09 -2.46 -4.06
N THR A 156 17.20 -1.49 -3.88
CA THR A 156 17.58 -0.09 -3.67
C THR A 156 18.30 0.11 -2.33
N LEU A 157 17.75 -0.42 -1.23
CA LEU A 157 18.38 -0.35 0.08
C LEU A 157 19.76 -1.02 0.07
N SER A 158 19.88 -2.21 -0.52
CA SER A 158 21.15 -2.93 -0.68
C SER A 158 22.20 -2.14 -1.51
N SER A 159 21.76 -1.36 -2.49
CA SER A 159 22.64 -0.51 -3.31
C SER A 159 23.11 0.73 -2.56
N VAL A 160 22.26 1.32 -1.71
CA VAL A 160 22.56 2.55 -0.95
C VAL A 160 23.37 2.24 0.31
N ASP A 161 23.16 1.08 0.89
CA ASP A 161 23.84 0.58 2.08
C ASP A 161 24.32 -0.87 1.88
N PRO A 162 25.43 -1.06 1.16
CA PRO A 162 25.97 -2.38 0.87
C PRO A 162 26.40 -3.17 2.12
N SER A 163 26.69 -2.48 3.23
CA SER A 163 27.12 -3.11 4.48
C SER A 163 26.02 -3.95 5.14
N HIS A 164 24.73 -3.63 4.88
CA HIS A 164 23.59 -4.36 5.41
C HIS A 164 22.81 -5.15 4.32
N LYS A 165 23.43 -5.37 3.15
CA LYS A 165 22.80 -6.07 2.02
C LYS A 165 22.18 -7.41 2.41
N GLU A 166 22.91 -8.24 3.15
CA GLU A 166 22.42 -9.57 3.59
C GLU A 166 21.20 -9.46 4.53
N THR A 167 21.19 -8.44 5.39
CA THR A 167 20.05 -8.14 6.27
C THR A 167 18.81 -7.79 5.46
N TYR A 168 18.93 -6.89 4.47
CA TYR A 168 17.81 -6.54 3.59
C TYR A 168 17.30 -7.73 2.78
N GLN A 169 18.19 -8.60 2.30
CA GLN A 169 17.82 -9.82 1.58
C GLN A 169 17.08 -10.80 2.48
N THR A 170 17.55 -11.00 3.71
CA THR A 170 16.88 -11.88 4.68
C THR A 170 15.49 -11.36 5.04
N ASN A 171 15.38 -10.07 5.35
CA ASN A 171 14.09 -9.43 5.65
C ASN A 171 13.12 -9.50 4.47
N TYR A 172 13.62 -9.30 3.25
CA TYR A 172 12.83 -9.45 2.03
C TYR A 172 12.27 -10.87 1.89
N GLN A 173 13.09 -11.91 2.06
CA GLN A 173 12.62 -13.30 1.99
C GLN A 173 11.57 -13.61 3.05
N GLN A 174 11.74 -13.09 4.26
CA GLN A 174 10.73 -13.21 5.31
C GLN A 174 9.42 -12.52 4.90
N PHE A 175 9.48 -11.30 4.35
CA PHE A 175 8.30 -10.57 3.92
C PHE A 175 7.58 -11.27 2.76
N ILE A 176 8.31 -11.86 1.78
CA ILE A 176 7.72 -12.69 0.74
C ILE A 176 6.95 -13.89 1.32
N SER A 177 7.51 -14.58 2.31
CA SER A 177 6.82 -15.70 2.99
C SER A 177 5.55 -15.24 3.74
N GLU A 178 5.57 -14.05 4.33
CA GLU A 178 4.40 -13.44 4.96
C GLU A 178 3.30 -13.13 3.93
N ILE A 179 3.69 -12.59 2.75
CA ILE A 179 2.76 -12.33 1.63
C ILE A 179 2.18 -13.64 1.09
N ASP A 180 2.98 -14.69 0.90
CA ASP A 180 2.48 -16.00 0.47
C ASP A 180 1.44 -16.55 1.46
N SER A 181 1.71 -16.42 2.75
CA SER A 181 0.77 -16.84 3.81
C SER A 181 -0.51 -16.01 3.81
N LEU A 182 -0.41 -14.70 3.54
CA LEU A 182 -1.54 -13.80 3.38
C LEU A 182 -2.42 -14.20 2.19
N GLN A 183 -1.82 -14.48 1.03
CA GLN A 183 -2.54 -14.95 -0.16
C GLN A 183 -3.31 -16.25 0.11
N VAL A 184 -2.71 -17.22 0.80
CA VAL A 184 -3.38 -18.48 1.18
C VAL A 184 -4.58 -18.20 2.09
N LYS A 185 -4.45 -17.32 3.08
CA LYS A 185 -5.55 -16.97 3.99
C LYS A 185 -6.69 -16.31 3.22
N ILE A 186 -6.40 -15.33 2.35
CA ILE A 186 -7.42 -14.63 1.56
C ILE A 186 -8.13 -15.60 0.60
N LYS A 187 -7.40 -16.46 -0.12
CA LYS A 187 -8.00 -17.50 -0.97
C LYS A 187 -8.91 -18.42 -0.18
N GLY A 188 -8.52 -18.77 1.06
CA GLY A 188 -9.35 -19.58 1.95
C GLY A 188 -10.68 -18.92 2.33
N VAL A 189 -10.72 -17.61 2.44
CA VAL A 189 -11.97 -16.86 2.71
C VAL A 189 -12.96 -17.03 1.56
N PHE A 190 -12.50 -16.98 0.31
CA PHE A 190 -13.35 -17.05 -0.88
C PHE A 190 -13.64 -18.47 -1.37
N ALA A 191 -13.07 -19.51 -0.75
CA ALA A 191 -13.17 -20.89 -1.23
C ALA A 191 -14.61 -21.42 -1.41
N ASN A 192 -15.58 -20.87 -0.69
CA ASN A 192 -16.99 -21.28 -0.76
C ASN A 192 -17.90 -20.18 -1.34
N CYS A 193 -17.35 -19.12 -1.90
CA CYS A 193 -18.11 -18.07 -2.53
C CYS A 193 -18.34 -18.34 -4.02
N PRO A 194 -19.34 -17.73 -4.66
CA PRO A 194 -19.48 -17.78 -6.11
C PRO A 194 -18.31 -17.03 -6.78
N HIS A 195 -17.90 -17.48 -7.96
CA HIS A 195 -16.82 -16.85 -8.71
C HIS A 195 -17.31 -16.36 -10.08
N PRO A 196 -17.04 -15.11 -10.46
CA PRO A 196 -16.44 -14.06 -9.61
C PRO A 196 -17.42 -13.56 -8.53
N THR A 197 -16.92 -13.35 -7.30
CA THR A 197 -17.73 -12.78 -6.21
C THR A 197 -17.88 -11.27 -6.42
N PRO A 198 -19.12 -10.74 -6.59
CA PRO A 198 -19.32 -9.32 -6.76
C PRO A 198 -19.21 -8.57 -5.42
N PHE A 199 -18.59 -7.39 -5.45
CA PHE A 199 -18.58 -6.44 -4.33
C PHE A 199 -18.63 -5.01 -4.86
N MET A 200 -19.28 -4.11 -4.12
CA MET A 200 -19.48 -2.74 -4.54
C MET A 200 -18.65 -1.81 -3.68
N VAL A 201 -17.93 -0.90 -4.34
CA VAL A 201 -17.05 0.10 -3.73
C VAL A 201 -17.45 1.50 -4.18
N PHE A 202 -17.16 2.53 -3.38
CA PHE A 202 -17.35 3.91 -3.84
C PHE A 202 -16.31 4.26 -4.92
N HIS A 203 -15.03 4.26 -4.57
CA HIS A 203 -13.91 4.56 -5.48
C HIS A 203 -13.28 3.25 -6.00
N PRO A 204 -12.97 3.13 -7.31
CA PRO A 204 -12.42 1.92 -7.93
C PRO A 204 -10.93 1.74 -7.62
N ALA A 205 -10.60 1.29 -6.42
CA ALA A 205 -9.22 1.05 -5.98
C ALA A 205 -8.84 -0.44 -5.95
N TRP A 206 -9.81 -1.33 -5.96
CA TRP A 206 -9.62 -2.75 -5.63
C TRP A 206 -9.48 -3.66 -6.86
N GLY A 207 -9.29 -3.08 -8.05
CA GLY A 207 -9.25 -3.83 -9.32
C GLY A 207 -8.19 -4.93 -9.35
N TYR A 208 -6.96 -4.66 -8.88
CA TYR A 208 -5.89 -5.68 -8.81
C TYR A 208 -6.15 -6.76 -7.75
N PHE A 209 -6.73 -6.37 -6.60
CA PHE A 209 -7.18 -7.34 -5.60
C PHE A 209 -8.28 -8.24 -6.15
N ALA A 210 -9.26 -7.65 -6.83
CA ALA A 210 -10.34 -8.40 -7.48
C ALA A 210 -9.80 -9.39 -8.52
N GLN A 211 -8.86 -8.96 -9.36
CA GLN A 211 -8.23 -9.81 -10.37
C GLN A 211 -7.45 -10.97 -9.73
N GLU A 212 -6.70 -10.73 -8.64
CA GLU A 212 -5.89 -11.76 -7.99
C GLU A 212 -6.72 -12.84 -7.31
N PHE A 213 -7.92 -12.48 -6.79
CA PHE A 213 -8.75 -13.38 -6.00
C PHE A 213 -10.07 -13.80 -6.69
N ASP A 214 -10.20 -13.56 -8.01
CA ASP A 214 -11.38 -13.89 -8.82
C ASP A 214 -12.67 -13.29 -8.25
N LEU A 215 -12.64 -11.95 -8.05
CA LEU A 215 -13.75 -11.13 -7.61
C LEU A 215 -14.19 -10.17 -8.71
N GLN A 216 -15.38 -9.58 -8.57
CA GLN A 216 -15.89 -8.54 -9.46
C GLN A 216 -16.08 -7.24 -8.70
N GLU A 217 -15.18 -6.29 -8.89
CA GLU A 217 -15.35 -4.93 -8.39
C GLU A 217 -16.43 -4.19 -9.17
N ILE A 218 -17.34 -3.52 -8.45
CA ILE A 218 -18.42 -2.70 -9.01
C ILE A 218 -18.28 -1.30 -8.39
N PRO A 219 -17.68 -0.32 -9.10
CA PRO A 219 -17.53 1.03 -8.58
C PRO A 219 -18.83 1.82 -8.60
N ILE A 220 -18.96 2.80 -7.72
CA ILE A 220 -20.04 3.80 -7.74
C ILE A 220 -19.58 5.05 -8.46
N GLU A 221 -18.35 5.48 -8.17
CA GLU A 221 -17.71 6.62 -8.81
C GLU A 221 -17.43 6.35 -10.29
N ILE A 222 -17.63 7.36 -11.12
CA ILE A 222 -17.40 7.28 -12.57
C ILE A 222 -16.44 8.40 -12.98
N GLU A 223 -15.30 8.03 -13.57
CA GLU A 223 -14.24 8.98 -13.99
C GLU A 223 -13.82 9.97 -12.88
N GLY A 224 -13.71 9.49 -11.63
CA GLY A 224 -13.35 10.34 -10.50
C GLY A 224 -14.45 11.31 -10.04
N LYS A 225 -15.72 11.08 -10.42
CA LYS A 225 -16.85 11.95 -10.13
C LYS A 225 -18.02 11.20 -9.50
N GLU A 226 -18.82 11.93 -8.75
CA GLU A 226 -20.15 11.45 -8.30
C GLU A 226 -21.04 11.10 -9.51
N PRO A 227 -21.80 9.99 -9.45
CA PRO A 227 -22.64 9.56 -10.56
C PRO A 227 -23.79 10.56 -10.82
N SER A 228 -24.09 10.78 -12.10
CA SER A 228 -25.28 11.51 -12.52
C SER A 228 -26.57 10.77 -12.13
N PRO A 229 -27.75 11.43 -12.14
CA PRO A 229 -29.03 10.76 -11.85
C PRO A 229 -29.33 9.55 -12.75
N ARG A 230 -28.88 9.57 -14.01
CA ARG A 230 -29.05 8.43 -14.93
C ARG A 230 -28.16 7.25 -14.55
N GLU A 231 -26.90 7.52 -14.24
CA GLU A 231 -25.93 6.51 -13.81
C GLU A 231 -26.34 5.91 -12.46
N MET A 232 -26.89 6.72 -11.55
CA MET A 232 -27.43 6.25 -10.28
C MET A 232 -28.50 5.17 -10.47
N VAL A 233 -29.41 5.33 -11.44
CA VAL A 233 -30.44 4.31 -11.76
C VAL A 233 -29.78 3.00 -12.20
N SER A 234 -28.75 3.08 -13.04
CA SER A 234 -28.00 1.90 -13.50
C SER A 234 -27.28 1.20 -12.34
N ILE A 235 -26.59 1.97 -11.49
CA ILE A 235 -25.88 1.44 -10.31
C ILE A 235 -26.85 0.72 -9.37
N LEU A 236 -28.03 1.33 -9.09
CA LEU A 236 -29.07 0.71 -8.27
C LEU A 236 -29.59 -0.61 -8.88
N SER A 237 -29.76 -0.65 -10.22
CA SER A 237 -30.16 -1.87 -10.92
C SER A 237 -29.14 -3.00 -10.76
N ILE A 238 -27.86 -2.68 -11.02
CA ILE A 238 -26.74 -3.63 -10.88
C ILE A 238 -26.63 -4.12 -9.43
N ALA A 239 -26.73 -3.20 -8.46
CA ALA A 239 -26.64 -3.55 -7.05
C ALA A 239 -27.73 -4.54 -6.60
N LYS A 240 -28.97 -4.35 -7.11
CA LYS A 240 -30.10 -5.26 -6.87
C LYS A 240 -29.92 -6.61 -7.57
N GLU A 241 -29.53 -6.61 -8.85
CA GLU A 241 -29.27 -7.82 -9.64
C GLU A 241 -28.19 -8.70 -9.00
N LYS A 242 -27.08 -8.06 -8.58
CA LYS A 242 -25.95 -8.75 -7.93
C LYS A 242 -26.18 -9.02 -6.44
N ASN A 243 -27.35 -8.66 -5.89
CA ASN A 243 -27.72 -8.86 -4.49
C ASN A 243 -26.69 -8.28 -3.50
N ILE A 244 -26.18 -7.07 -3.79
CA ILE A 244 -25.18 -6.39 -2.96
C ILE A 244 -25.75 -6.14 -1.55
N LYS A 245 -25.03 -6.58 -0.52
CA LYS A 245 -25.39 -6.41 0.89
C LYS A 245 -24.54 -5.39 1.63
N THR A 246 -23.34 -5.12 1.09
CA THR A 246 -22.39 -4.18 1.68
C THR A 246 -21.80 -3.31 0.58
N ILE A 247 -21.76 -1.99 0.82
CA ILE A 247 -21.08 -1.01 -0.02
C ILE A 247 -19.86 -0.52 0.74
N PHE A 248 -18.69 -0.71 0.14
CA PHE A 248 -17.42 -0.32 0.73
C PHE A 248 -17.07 1.14 0.42
N ILE A 249 -16.62 1.86 1.44
CA ILE A 249 -16.31 3.29 1.37
C ILE A 249 -14.88 3.50 1.85
N GLN A 250 -14.10 4.27 1.11
CA GLN A 250 -12.77 4.68 1.51
C GLN A 250 -12.83 5.96 2.37
N PRO A 251 -11.97 6.08 3.41
CA PRO A 251 -11.99 7.24 4.34
C PRO A 251 -11.71 8.60 3.67
N GLN A 252 -11.09 8.60 2.50
CA GLN A 252 -10.70 9.79 1.73
C GLN A 252 -11.87 10.44 0.98
N PHE A 253 -12.99 9.74 0.84
CA PHE A 253 -14.13 10.16 0.03
C PHE A 253 -15.39 10.42 0.85
N SER A 254 -16.33 11.17 0.27
CA SER A 254 -17.64 11.39 0.87
C SER A 254 -18.45 10.09 0.88
N SER A 255 -19.00 9.74 2.03
CA SER A 255 -19.86 8.54 2.17
C SER A 255 -21.30 8.76 1.75
N ARG A 256 -21.71 9.99 1.41
CA ARG A 256 -23.11 10.38 1.25
C ARG A 256 -23.83 9.58 0.16
N THR A 257 -23.27 9.52 -1.03
CA THR A 257 -23.87 8.81 -2.17
C THR A 257 -23.90 7.30 -1.93
N ALA A 258 -22.83 6.73 -1.38
CA ALA A 258 -22.80 5.32 -1.01
C ALA A 258 -23.87 4.96 0.05
N GLN A 259 -24.06 5.80 1.06
CA GLN A 259 -25.11 5.64 2.05
C GLN A 259 -26.52 5.73 1.46
N GLN A 260 -26.75 6.64 0.53
CA GLN A 260 -28.02 6.76 -0.19
C GLN A 260 -28.33 5.50 -0.98
N ILE A 261 -27.36 4.98 -1.75
CA ILE A 261 -27.52 3.73 -2.52
C ILE A 261 -27.78 2.57 -1.58
N ALA A 262 -27.00 2.44 -0.50
CA ALA A 262 -27.18 1.37 0.50
C ALA A 262 -28.60 1.38 1.09
N HIS A 263 -29.11 2.56 1.45
CA HIS A 263 -30.49 2.71 1.95
C HIS A 263 -31.54 2.25 0.93
N GLU A 264 -31.39 2.62 -0.33
CA GLU A 264 -32.36 2.28 -1.41
C GLU A 264 -32.40 0.78 -1.74
N ILE A 265 -31.31 0.05 -1.52
CA ILE A 265 -31.23 -1.39 -1.80
C ILE A 265 -31.33 -2.26 -0.54
N GLY A 266 -31.44 -1.65 0.64
CA GLY A 266 -31.47 -2.37 1.92
C GLY A 266 -30.12 -2.98 2.28
N ALA A 267 -29.01 -2.39 1.84
CA ALA A 267 -27.64 -2.78 2.17
C ALA A 267 -27.07 -1.93 3.32
N GLN A 268 -25.91 -2.31 3.81
CA GLN A 268 -25.13 -1.53 4.76
C GLN A 268 -23.88 -0.95 4.11
N THR A 269 -23.26 0.03 4.76
CA THR A 269 -21.95 0.54 4.37
C THR A 269 -20.87 0.04 5.31
N ALA A 270 -19.67 -0.23 4.79
CA ALA A 270 -18.48 -0.59 5.57
C ALA A 270 -17.26 0.17 5.06
N VAL A 271 -16.29 0.40 5.94
CA VAL A 271 -15.04 1.06 5.57
C VAL A 271 -14.08 0.04 4.96
N ALA A 272 -13.57 0.34 3.76
CA ALA A 272 -12.46 -0.38 3.11
C ALA A 272 -11.33 0.61 2.85
N ASN A 273 -10.40 0.72 3.79
CA ASN A 273 -9.29 1.65 3.70
C ASN A 273 -8.21 1.11 2.76
N ASP A 274 -8.11 1.66 1.55
CA ASP A 274 -7.09 1.33 0.56
C ASP A 274 -5.68 1.85 0.92
N LEU A 275 -5.58 2.78 1.88
CA LEU A 275 -4.35 3.38 2.37
C LEU A 275 -4.05 3.01 3.84
N ALA A 276 -4.48 1.84 4.29
CA ALA A 276 -4.27 1.39 5.67
C ALA A 276 -2.77 1.19 5.99
N GLU A 277 -2.36 1.53 7.21
CA GLU A 277 -0.98 1.34 7.70
C GLU A 277 -0.71 -0.14 8.01
N ASP A 278 -1.68 -0.84 8.58
CA ASP A 278 -1.72 -2.29 8.84
C ASP A 278 -2.17 -3.06 7.59
N TRP A 279 -1.39 -2.92 6.52
CA TRP A 279 -1.74 -3.36 5.16
C TRP A 279 -2.22 -4.81 5.08
N ASP A 280 -1.52 -5.76 5.68
CA ASP A 280 -1.82 -7.19 5.62
C ASP A 280 -3.08 -7.56 6.42
N GLU A 281 -3.26 -7.02 7.62
CA GLU A 281 -4.45 -7.23 8.44
C GLU A 281 -5.68 -6.60 7.79
N ASN A 282 -5.53 -5.41 7.21
CA ASN A 282 -6.58 -4.73 6.48
C ASN A 282 -7.07 -5.55 5.27
N LEU A 283 -6.16 -6.11 4.46
CA LEU A 283 -6.56 -6.95 3.32
C LEU A 283 -7.33 -8.21 3.75
N ILE A 284 -6.94 -8.86 4.84
CA ILE A 284 -7.68 -10.00 5.41
C ILE A 284 -9.07 -9.55 5.88
N HIS A 285 -9.15 -8.42 6.58
CA HIS A 285 -10.42 -7.89 7.09
C HIS A 285 -11.40 -7.57 5.94
N ILE A 286 -10.92 -6.89 4.89
CA ILE A 286 -11.72 -6.59 3.69
C ILE A 286 -12.15 -7.90 2.99
N ALA A 287 -11.23 -8.86 2.82
CA ALA A 287 -11.58 -10.17 2.27
C ALA A 287 -12.71 -10.85 3.05
N GLN A 288 -12.65 -10.84 4.39
CA GLN A 288 -13.68 -11.43 5.25
C GLN A 288 -15.03 -10.74 5.11
N MET A 289 -15.04 -9.41 4.97
CA MET A 289 -16.29 -8.66 4.73
C MET A 289 -16.90 -8.97 3.37
N ILE A 290 -16.09 -9.06 2.31
CA ILE A 290 -16.55 -9.45 0.96
C ILE A 290 -16.99 -10.91 0.95
N GLY A 291 -16.21 -11.80 1.56
CA GLY A 291 -16.42 -13.26 1.57
C GLY A 291 -17.56 -13.76 2.47
N ASN A 292 -18.34 -12.85 3.07
CA ASN A 292 -19.57 -13.21 3.78
C ASN A 292 -20.69 -13.55 2.78
N CYS A 293 -20.49 -14.61 2.02
CA CYS A 293 -21.30 -15.04 0.88
C CYS A 293 -22.55 -15.86 1.30
N LYS A 294 -23.06 -15.74 2.53
CA LYS A 294 -24.24 -16.47 3.05
C LYS A 294 -25.56 -15.81 2.70
#